data_6a7ccdab68f5cc1d17cf24e8ae96681e
#
_entry.id   6a7ccdab68f5cc1d17cf24e8ae96681e
#
_cell.length_a   1.000
_cell.length_b   1.000
_cell.length_c   1.000
_cell.angle_alpha   90.00
_cell.angle_beta   90.00
_cell.angle_gamma   90.00
#
_symmetry.space_group_name_H-M   'P 1'
#
loop_
_entity.id
_entity.type
_entity.pdbx_description
1 polymer ?
#
loop_
_entity_poly.entity_id
_entity_poly.type
_entity_poly.pdbx_seq_one_letter_code
_entity_poly.pdbx_strand_id
1 'polypeptide(L)'
;MRKGHEFFGRHMDFVRAKGLAAVVERAPLGENFWLDPEIGPWGSPAAIYPEFAAQFAKQDVDRYLELCAKSRDAIFNDTMPSGASGEELMRIQVPALILSGADSRHTVSTPWTLKELMPQSELWDVLPPHQTGENTLAQILRFKSRLDSTVQLA
;
A
#
# COMPACT_ATOMS: atom_id res chain seq x y z
N MET A 1 11.25 4.42 4.30
CA MET A 1 10.78 5.69 3.69
C MET A 1 11.55 6.10 2.44
N ARG A 2 12.88 6.21 2.46
CA ARG A 2 13.68 6.60 1.26
C ARG A 2 13.31 5.87 -0.03
N LYS A 3 13.11 4.56 0.01
CA LYS A 3 12.78 3.75 -1.18
C LYS A 3 11.41 4.08 -1.79
N GLY A 4 10.39 4.36 -0.98
CA GLY A 4 9.07 4.73 -1.50
C GLY A 4 9.10 6.04 -2.28
N HIS A 5 9.78 7.07 -1.77
CA HIS A 5 10.02 8.32 -2.51
C HIS A 5 10.80 8.09 -3.82
N GLU A 6 11.78 7.20 -3.82
CA GLU A 6 12.55 6.84 -5.01
C GLU A 6 11.69 6.19 -6.10
N PHE A 7 10.78 5.29 -5.72
CA PHE A 7 9.87 4.63 -6.68
C PHE A 7 8.96 5.64 -7.36
N PHE A 8 8.27 6.47 -6.58
CA PHE A 8 7.43 7.52 -7.15
C PHE A 8 8.25 8.54 -7.95
N GLY A 9 9.45 8.90 -7.50
CA GLY A 9 10.35 9.79 -8.21
C GLY A 9 10.68 9.28 -9.60
N ARG A 10 11.15 8.03 -9.71
CA ARG A 10 11.48 7.39 -11.00
C ARG A 10 10.27 7.31 -11.93
N HIS A 11 9.11 6.94 -11.40
CA HIS A 11 7.88 6.93 -12.19
C HIS A 11 7.54 8.32 -12.75
N MET A 12 7.55 9.33 -11.89
CA MET A 12 7.23 10.70 -12.29
C MET A 12 8.24 11.25 -13.32
N ASP A 13 9.51 10.91 -13.19
CA ASP A 13 10.54 11.30 -14.16
C ASP A 13 10.33 10.60 -15.51
N PHE A 14 9.96 9.32 -15.50
CA PHE A 14 9.59 8.59 -16.71
C PHE A 14 8.36 9.21 -17.40
N VAL A 15 7.31 9.51 -16.63
CA VAL A 15 6.09 10.15 -17.15
C VAL A 15 6.37 11.53 -17.73
N ARG A 16 7.21 12.36 -17.08
CA ARG A 16 7.62 13.67 -17.62
C ARG A 16 8.33 13.53 -18.95
N ALA A 17 9.18 12.53 -19.08
CA ALA A 17 10.01 12.34 -20.27
C ALA A 17 9.26 11.67 -21.42
N LYS A 18 8.32 10.78 -21.16
CA LYS A 18 7.73 9.86 -22.15
C LYS A 18 6.20 9.92 -22.22
N GLY A 19 5.53 10.50 -21.23
CA GLY A 19 4.08 10.55 -21.15
C GLY A 19 3.43 9.25 -20.65
N LEU A 20 2.12 9.30 -20.44
CA LEU A 20 1.35 8.17 -19.89
C LEU A 20 1.12 7.04 -20.89
N ALA A 21 1.13 7.34 -22.19
CA ALA A 21 1.06 6.30 -23.23
C ALA A 21 2.26 5.35 -23.15
N ALA A 22 3.46 5.87 -22.88
CA ALA A 22 4.65 5.06 -22.72
C ALA A 22 4.61 4.17 -21.46
N VAL A 23 3.90 4.61 -20.41
CA VAL A 23 3.64 3.76 -19.23
C VAL A 23 2.77 2.57 -19.63
N VAL A 24 1.72 2.80 -20.41
CA VAL A 24 0.81 1.74 -20.90
C VAL A 24 1.56 0.74 -21.79
N GLU A 25 2.42 1.22 -22.68
CA GLU A 25 3.23 0.36 -23.54
C GLU A 25 4.23 -0.50 -22.74
N ARG A 26 4.78 0.05 -21.67
CA ARG A 26 5.75 -0.62 -20.79
C ARG A 26 5.10 -1.60 -19.82
N ALA A 27 3.90 -1.34 -19.37
CA ALA A 27 3.23 -2.09 -18.31
C ALA A 27 3.15 -3.61 -18.56
N PRO A 28 2.85 -4.12 -19.77
CA PRO A 28 2.86 -5.56 -20.06
C PRO A 28 4.26 -6.20 -20.03
N LEU A 29 5.30 -5.40 -20.14
CA LEU A 29 6.70 -5.84 -20.15
C LEU A 29 7.32 -5.84 -18.75
N GLY A 30 6.71 -5.10 -17.81
CA GLY A 30 7.15 -4.99 -16.42
C GLY A 30 6.52 -6.09 -15.56
N GLU A 31 7.24 -6.51 -14.51
CA GLU A 31 6.69 -7.49 -13.57
C GLU A 31 5.68 -6.86 -12.62
N ASN A 32 6.08 -5.77 -11.97
CA ASN A 32 5.23 -4.97 -11.09
C ASN A 32 5.93 -3.67 -10.71
N PHE A 33 5.19 -2.72 -10.13
CA PHE A 33 5.69 -1.42 -9.71
C PHE A 33 6.94 -1.46 -8.82
N TRP A 34 7.09 -2.49 -8.01
CA TRP A 34 8.22 -2.62 -7.08
C TRP A 34 9.52 -3.10 -7.74
N LEU A 35 9.40 -3.79 -8.85
CA LEU A 35 10.53 -4.28 -9.64
C LEU A 35 10.83 -3.35 -10.82
N ASP A 36 9.79 -2.74 -11.41
CA ASP A 36 9.90 -1.74 -12.45
C ASP A 36 9.16 -0.44 -12.03
N PRO A 37 9.84 0.47 -11.32
CA PRO A 37 9.23 1.72 -10.87
C PRO A 37 8.66 2.59 -11.99
N GLU A 38 9.16 2.48 -13.22
CA GLU A 38 8.72 3.32 -14.34
C GLU A 38 7.26 3.05 -14.74
N ILE A 39 6.74 1.83 -14.53
CA ILE A 39 5.32 1.53 -14.79
C ILE A 39 4.36 2.17 -13.78
N GLY A 40 4.86 2.58 -12.63
CA GLY A 40 4.09 3.25 -11.58
C GLY A 40 3.02 2.38 -10.92
N PRO A 41 2.22 2.98 -10.01
CA PRO A 41 1.21 2.26 -9.26
C PRO A 41 0.06 1.73 -10.12
N TRP A 42 -0.13 2.27 -11.32
CA TRP A 42 -1.21 1.89 -12.24
C TRP A 42 -0.77 0.95 -13.37
N GLY A 43 0.52 0.55 -13.38
CA GLY A 43 1.04 -0.34 -14.41
C GLY A 43 0.33 -1.69 -14.47
N SER A 44 0.13 -2.35 -13.32
CA SER A 44 -0.58 -3.63 -13.29
C SER A 44 -2.03 -3.54 -13.80
N PRO A 45 -2.87 -2.58 -13.36
CA PRO A 45 -4.18 -2.36 -13.98
C PRO A 45 -4.11 -2.07 -15.48
N ALA A 46 -3.14 -1.28 -15.92
CA ALA A 46 -2.98 -0.96 -17.36
C ALA A 46 -2.58 -2.18 -18.19
N ALA A 47 -1.81 -3.11 -17.63
CA ALA A 47 -1.45 -4.35 -18.30
C ALA A 47 -2.63 -5.34 -18.43
N ILE A 48 -3.56 -5.32 -17.48
CA ILE A 48 -4.65 -6.31 -17.38
C ILE A 48 -5.94 -5.81 -18.06
N TYR A 49 -6.23 -4.50 -17.96
CA TYR A 49 -7.51 -3.92 -18.39
C TYR A 49 -7.34 -2.95 -19.56
N PRO A 50 -7.59 -3.36 -20.81
CA PRO A 50 -7.38 -2.52 -22.00
C PRO A 50 -8.17 -1.20 -21.99
N GLU A 51 -9.39 -1.21 -21.46
CA GLU A 51 -10.22 0.01 -21.37
C GLU A 51 -9.62 1.02 -20.39
N PHE A 52 -9.13 0.54 -19.24
CA PHE A 52 -8.40 1.37 -18.29
C PHE A 52 -7.14 1.94 -18.93
N ALA A 53 -6.34 1.12 -19.61
CA ALA A 53 -5.12 1.53 -20.29
C ALA A 53 -5.38 2.65 -21.31
N ALA A 54 -6.43 2.50 -22.13
CA ALA A 54 -6.81 3.49 -23.13
C ALA A 54 -7.26 4.84 -22.52
N GLN A 55 -7.92 4.81 -21.38
CA GLN A 55 -8.32 6.03 -20.65
C GLN A 55 -7.11 6.65 -19.93
N PHE A 56 -6.28 5.84 -19.30
CA PHE A 56 -5.09 6.27 -18.57
C PHE A 56 -4.08 6.97 -19.48
N ALA A 57 -3.84 6.42 -20.69
CA ALA A 57 -2.93 6.99 -21.68
C ALA A 57 -3.33 8.41 -22.14
N LYS A 58 -4.60 8.78 -22.02
CA LYS A 58 -5.16 10.06 -22.46
C LYS A 58 -5.28 11.11 -21.36
N GLN A 59 -4.93 10.76 -20.12
CA GLN A 59 -5.03 11.72 -19.02
C GLN A 59 -4.04 12.87 -19.17
N ASP A 60 -4.39 14.00 -18.58
CA ASP A 60 -3.49 15.15 -18.48
C ASP A 60 -2.27 14.81 -17.63
N VAL A 61 -1.09 14.94 -18.22
CA VAL A 61 0.19 14.54 -17.60
C VAL A 61 0.50 15.41 -16.38
N ASP A 62 0.28 16.72 -16.45
CA ASP A 62 0.61 17.62 -15.36
C ASP A 62 -0.29 17.36 -14.16
N ARG A 63 -1.58 17.17 -14.42
CA ARG A 63 -2.56 16.79 -13.38
C ARG A 63 -2.23 15.45 -12.75
N TYR A 64 -1.84 14.47 -13.55
CA TYR A 64 -1.41 13.16 -13.06
C TYR A 64 -0.18 13.27 -12.16
N LEU A 65 0.84 14.01 -12.58
CA LEU A 65 2.07 14.22 -11.81
C LEU A 65 1.80 14.95 -10.49
N GLU A 66 0.90 15.94 -10.49
CA GLU A 66 0.45 16.61 -9.27
C GLU A 66 -0.17 15.62 -8.27
N LEU A 67 -1.07 14.75 -8.75
CA LEU A 67 -1.71 13.73 -7.93
C LEU A 67 -0.70 12.69 -7.42
N CYS A 68 0.24 12.25 -8.25
CA CYS A 68 1.31 11.34 -7.83
C CYS A 68 2.18 11.96 -6.72
N ALA A 69 2.54 13.24 -6.86
CA ALA A 69 3.33 13.94 -5.85
C ALA A 69 2.57 14.04 -4.53
N LYS A 70 1.32 14.45 -4.55
CA LYS A 70 0.46 14.51 -3.36
C LYS A 70 0.28 13.15 -2.70
N SER A 71 0.05 12.11 -3.49
CA SER A 71 -0.09 10.73 -2.98
C SER A 71 1.19 10.23 -2.34
N ARG A 72 2.33 10.45 -3.00
CA ARG A 72 3.65 10.12 -2.45
C ARG A 72 3.86 10.80 -1.08
N ASP A 73 3.62 12.10 -1.02
CA ASP A 73 3.87 12.88 0.20
C ASP A 73 2.89 12.53 1.31
N ALA A 74 1.65 12.15 0.99
CA ALA A 74 0.68 11.65 1.96
C ALA A 74 1.05 10.25 2.50
N ILE A 75 1.55 9.35 1.64
CA ILE A 75 1.89 7.97 2.04
C ILE A 75 3.23 7.90 2.78
N PHE A 76 4.20 8.72 2.36
CA PHE A 76 5.57 8.66 2.86
C PHE A 76 5.98 9.93 3.62
N ASN A 77 5.05 10.49 4.40
CA ASN A 77 5.41 11.59 5.30
C ASN A 77 6.41 11.12 6.38
N ASP A 78 7.17 12.06 6.92
CA ASP A 78 8.24 11.76 7.88
C ASP A 78 7.72 11.37 9.27
N THR A 79 6.43 11.56 9.53
CA THR A 79 5.87 11.41 10.89
C THR A 79 5.38 9.99 11.17
N MET A 80 4.72 9.34 10.16
CA MET A 80 4.17 7.99 10.34
C MET A 80 4.26 7.15 9.06
N PRO A 81 4.61 5.86 9.17
CA PRO A 81 4.73 4.96 8.02
C PRO A 81 3.46 4.78 7.19
N SER A 82 2.29 5.02 7.80
CA SER A 82 0.97 4.87 7.17
C SER A 82 0.43 6.15 6.51
N GLY A 83 1.15 7.28 6.65
CA GLY A 83 0.67 8.58 6.20
C GLY A 83 -0.36 9.24 7.14
N ALA A 84 -0.93 8.50 8.09
CA ALA A 84 -1.78 9.04 9.14
C ALA A 84 -0.93 9.52 10.32
N SER A 85 -1.38 10.57 11.01
CA SER A 85 -0.75 10.99 12.28
C SER A 85 -1.07 9.99 13.40
N GLY A 86 -0.25 10.00 14.47
CA GLY A 86 -0.51 9.17 15.65
C GLY A 86 -1.89 9.46 16.27
N GLU A 87 -2.32 10.73 16.28
CA GLU A 87 -3.63 11.13 16.77
C GLU A 87 -4.79 10.58 15.93
N GLU A 88 -4.63 10.54 14.60
CA GLU A 88 -5.61 9.94 13.70
C GLU A 88 -5.71 8.45 13.93
N LEU A 89 -4.58 7.76 14.11
CA LEU A 89 -4.55 6.33 14.44
C LEU A 89 -5.25 6.03 15.79
N MET A 90 -5.05 6.85 16.81
CA MET A 90 -5.72 6.71 18.11
C MET A 90 -7.24 6.90 18.05
N ARG A 91 -7.75 7.59 17.03
CA ARG A 91 -9.20 7.76 16.82
C ARG A 91 -9.85 6.59 16.08
N ILE A 92 -9.08 5.66 15.55
CA ILE A 92 -9.62 4.48 14.85
C ILE A 92 -10.24 3.54 15.87
N GLN A 93 -11.57 3.43 15.82
CA GLN A 93 -12.36 2.58 16.73
C GLN A 93 -12.79 1.26 16.08
N VAL A 94 -12.42 1.01 14.85
CA VAL A 94 -12.70 -0.26 14.20
C VAL A 94 -11.68 -1.31 14.64
N PRO A 95 -12.12 -2.55 14.95
CA PRO A 95 -11.20 -3.64 15.22
C PRO A 95 -10.27 -3.91 14.04
N ALA A 96 -9.00 -4.08 14.31
CA ALA A 96 -7.98 -4.29 13.29
C ALA A 96 -7.04 -5.45 13.64
N LEU A 97 -6.78 -6.32 12.67
CA LEU A 97 -5.73 -7.32 12.76
C LEU A 97 -4.49 -6.82 12.02
N ILE A 98 -3.39 -6.70 12.75
CA ILE A 98 -2.11 -6.24 12.24
C ILE A 98 -1.21 -7.46 12.04
N LEU A 99 -0.63 -7.60 10.86
CA LEU A 99 0.32 -8.65 10.53
C LEU A 99 1.73 -8.05 10.43
N SER A 100 2.71 -8.76 10.98
CA SER A 100 4.11 -8.33 10.94
C SER A 100 4.70 -8.44 9.54
N GLY A 101 5.51 -7.44 9.19
CA GLY A 101 6.41 -7.47 8.04
C GLY A 101 7.87 -7.64 8.51
N ALA A 102 8.78 -7.99 7.61
CA ALA A 102 10.21 -8.11 7.90
C ALA A 102 11.07 -7.91 6.66
N ASP A 103 10.70 -7.00 5.79
CA ASP A 103 11.50 -6.65 4.60
C ASP A 103 11.81 -5.14 4.57
N SER A 104 12.51 -4.71 3.53
CA SER A 104 12.92 -3.31 3.39
C SER A 104 11.75 -2.32 3.15
N ARG A 105 10.54 -2.81 2.93
CA ARG A 105 9.32 -2.03 2.68
C ARG A 105 8.33 -2.16 3.85
N HIS A 106 8.32 -3.31 4.51
CA HIS A 106 7.47 -3.66 5.63
C HIS A 106 8.33 -3.90 6.86
N THR A 107 8.67 -2.82 7.56
CA THR A 107 9.56 -2.87 8.72
C THR A 107 8.90 -3.57 9.91
N VAL A 108 9.69 -4.23 10.72
CA VAL A 108 9.21 -4.90 11.95
C VAL A 108 8.64 -3.90 12.96
N SER A 109 9.16 -2.65 12.99
CA SER A 109 8.70 -1.63 13.96
C SER A 109 7.31 -1.06 13.64
N THR A 110 6.92 -0.99 12.38
CA THR A 110 5.62 -0.40 11.98
C THR A 110 4.42 -1.12 12.61
N PRO A 111 4.31 -2.47 12.57
CA PRO A 111 3.22 -3.20 13.22
C PRO A 111 3.11 -2.91 14.72
N TRP A 112 4.21 -2.80 15.43
CA TRP A 112 4.24 -2.47 16.85
C TRP A 112 3.75 -1.06 17.11
N THR A 113 4.19 -0.07 16.31
CA THR A 113 3.70 1.31 16.42
C THR A 113 2.19 1.39 16.17
N LEU A 114 1.68 0.69 15.15
CA LEU A 114 0.25 0.62 14.90
C LEU A 114 -0.51 -0.03 16.06
N LYS A 115 0.05 -1.12 16.64
CA LYS A 115 -0.53 -1.79 17.80
C LYS A 115 -0.61 -0.87 19.02
N GLU A 116 0.39 -0.05 19.26
CA GLU A 116 0.41 0.91 20.36
C GLU A 116 -0.61 2.03 20.17
N LEU A 117 -0.78 2.51 18.95
CA LEU A 117 -1.62 3.67 18.67
C LEU A 117 -3.08 3.33 18.39
N MET A 118 -3.38 2.17 17.85
CA MET A 118 -4.75 1.77 17.49
C MET A 118 -5.42 1.02 18.64
N PRO A 119 -6.41 1.62 19.34
CA PRO A 119 -6.95 1.07 20.60
C PRO A 119 -7.55 -0.34 20.47
N GLN A 120 -8.20 -0.62 19.31
CA GLN A 120 -8.89 -1.89 19.07
C GLN A 120 -8.12 -2.79 18.10
N SER A 121 -6.79 -2.74 18.14
CA SER A 121 -5.96 -3.59 17.29
C SER A 121 -5.42 -4.82 18.00
N GLU A 122 -5.22 -5.87 17.24
CA GLU A 122 -4.50 -7.09 17.63
C GLU A 122 -3.29 -7.27 16.71
N LEU A 123 -2.13 -7.47 17.28
CA LEU A 123 -0.92 -7.81 16.52
C LEU A 123 -0.75 -9.33 16.47
N TRP A 124 -0.71 -9.87 15.26
CA TRP A 124 -0.22 -11.23 15.04
C TRP A 124 1.28 -11.18 14.74
N ASP A 125 2.06 -11.35 15.79
CA ASP A 125 3.53 -11.22 15.75
C ASP A 125 4.20 -12.51 15.26
N VAL A 126 3.85 -12.91 14.03
CA VAL A 126 4.52 -13.98 13.31
C VAL A 126 5.26 -13.37 12.13
N LEU A 127 6.58 -13.56 12.07
CA LEU A 127 7.39 -12.99 10.99
C LEU A 127 7.08 -13.64 9.64
N PRO A 128 7.18 -12.91 8.52
CA PRO A 128 6.84 -13.37 7.18
C PRO A 128 7.40 -14.73 6.77
N PRO A 129 8.64 -15.13 7.11
CA PRO A 129 9.13 -16.47 6.79
C PRO A 129 8.32 -17.62 7.40
N HIS A 130 7.56 -17.33 8.44
CA HIS A 130 6.70 -18.29 9.16
C HIS A 130 5.21 -18.07 8.89
N GLN A 131 4.85 -17.08 8.09
CA GLN A 131 3.48 -16.83 7.63
C GLN A 131 3.18 -17.71 6.42
N THR A 132 2.48 -18.81 6.65
CA THR A 132 1.95 -19.67 5.57
C THR A 132 0.52 -19.25 5.23
N GLY A 133 0.02 -19.64 4.04
CA GLY A 133 -1.39 -19.39 3.70
C GLY A 133 -2.36 -20.01 4.71
N GLU A 134 -2.02 -21.18 5.24
CA GLU A 134 -2.85 -21.89 6.21
C GLU A 134 -2.92 -21.15 7.56
N ASN A 135 -1.78 -20.82 8.17
CA ASN A 135 -1.79 -20.16 9.48
C ASN A 135 -2.28 -18.72 9.42
N THR A 136 -2.05 -18.02 8.31
CA THR A 136 -2.59 -16.68 8.06
C THR A 136 -4.12 -16.73 7.96
N LEU A 137 -4.66 -17.66 7.17
CA LEU A 137 -6.11 -17.86 7.07
C LEU A 137 -6.73 -18.20 8.43
N ALA A 138 -6.11 -19.13 9.17
CA ALA A 138 -6.58 -19.51 10.50
C ALA A 138 -6.61 -18.31 11.46
N GLN A 139 -5.62 -17.44 11.43
CA GLN A 139 -5.60 -16.23 12.25
C GLN A 139 -6.68 -15.21 11.85
N ILE A 140 -6.91 -15.01 10.55
CA ILE A 140 -7.99 -14.16 10.04
C ILE A 140 -9.37 -14.68 10.48
N LEU A 141 -9.63 -15.98 10.33
CA LEU A 141 -10.88 -16.60 10.74
C LEU A 141 -11.10 -16.52 12.26
N ARG A 142 -10.05 -16.72 13.06
CA ARG A 142 -10.09 -16.54 14.51
C ARG A 142 -10.42 -15.10 14.90
N PHE A 143 -9.78 -14.11 14.25
CA PHE A 143 -10.07 -12.70 14.48
C PHE A 143 -11.54 -12.38 14.13
N LYS A 144 -12.00 -12.80 12.95
CA LYS A 144 -13.40 -12.63 12.52
C LYS A 144 -14.41 -13.25 13.51
N SER A 145 -14.17 -14.48 13.94
CA SER A 145 -15.07 -15.18 14.90
C SER A 145 -15.25 -14.42 16.22
N ARG A 146 -14.19 -13.76 16.70
CA ARG A 146 -14.30 -12.92 17.91
C ARG A 146 -15.15 -11.67 17.69
N LEU A 147 -15.04 -11.05 16.52
CA LEU A 147 -15.89 -9.90 16.17
C LEU A 147 -17.36 -10.30 16.12
N ASP A 148 -17.68 -11.41 15.49
CA ASP A 148 -19.05 -11.92 15.37
C ASP A 148 -19.63 -12.20 16.78
N SER A 149 -18.84 -12.73 17.71
CA SER A 149 -19.24 -12.99 19.09
C SER A 149 -19.50 -11.72 19.90
N THR A 150 -18.76 -10.64 19.63
CA THR A 150 -18.92 -9.36 20.34
C THR A 150 -20.18 -8.62 19.87
N VAL A 151 -20.54 -8.74 18.60
CA VAL A 151 -21.76 -8.13 18.03
C VAL A 151 -23.04 -8.80 18.55
N GLN A 152 -22.99 -10.09 18.93
CA GLN A 152 -24.16 -10.81 19.47
C GLN A 152 -24.48 -10.46 20.94
N LEU A 153 -23.56 -9.82 21.64
CA LEU A 153 -23.69 -9.46 23.06
C LEU A 153 -24.02 -7.97 23.29
N ALA A 154 -24.10 -7.19 22.23
CA ALA A 154 -24.40 -5.76 22.24
C ALA A 154 -25.82 -5.47 21.72
#